data_a18cfe39521c5f4234b4e5bfa9d1f3be
#
_entry.id   a18cfe39521c5f4234b4e5bfa9d1f3be
#
_cell.length_a   1.000
_cell.length_b   1.000
_cell.length_c   1.000
_cell.angle_alpha   90.00
_cell.angle_beta   90.00
_cell.angle_gamma   90.00
#
_symmetry.space_group_name_H-M   'P 1'
#
loop_
_entity.id
_entity.type
_entity.pdbx_description
1 polymer ?
#
loop_
_entity_poly.entity_id
_entity_poly.type
_entity_poly.pdbx_seq_one_letter_code
_entity_poly.pdbx_strand_id
1 'polypeptide(L)'
;MDSKELKNHVDGFWEEHIVPALFEYIKIPNKSPSFDKDWKENGYMDKVLQLAKKWVEKHLPDKSELLIKESPGKTPLLLVDIPGTKTGNILMYGHLDKQPEMEGWNEDLGPWKPVMKNEKLYGRGGADDGYALFASLCAVKGLHQQGLETPRILIFIEFCEESGSPDLPHYMELCSDIIGKPDLVVCLDSGAGDYKRFWTTTSLRGLVGCSLSVSVLNEGVHSGGASGHVPSSFRIARQLLSRLEDEETGEIKIKELHTNIPDYRKSETEKFVKTLGEEVVHEFPWKDKTQPTTNSLTEGVLRRTWRPALSVVGANGLPPSENAGNVLRPYTKLQLSIRIPPMVDPDLAQKAVVKALSNKTPYDATVVVECEEAAAGWSAPKTSEWLSTAINKASLEYFNEQDCSMSEGGTIPFMAMLGEKYPNAQFIITGVLGPNSNAHGPNEFLHIPYAKKLTCCIASIINDFN
;
A
#
# COMPACT_ATOMS: atom_id res chain seq x y z
N MET A 1 -25.74 -19.77 -5.49
CA MET A 1 -24.39 -19.94 -6.09
C MET A 1 -23.85 -21.33 -5.78
N ASP A 2 -23.41 -22.07 -6.80
CA ASP A 2 -22.69 -23.34 -6.64
C ASP A 2 -21.18 -23.04 -6.49
N SER A 3 -20.64 -23.31 -5.31
CA SER A 3 -19.23 -23.02 -4.99
C SER A 3 -18.24 -23.87 -5.76
N LYS A 4 -18.62 -25.10 -6.10
CA LYS A 4 -17.78 -26.02 -6.89
C LYS A 4 -17.71 -25.59 -8.35
N GLU A 5 -18.82 -25.18 -8.90
CA GLU A 5 -18.89 -24.66 -10.28
C GLU A 5 -18.09 -23.36 -10.38
N LEU A 6 -18.25 -22.44 -9.42
CA LEU A 6 -17.45 -21.20 -9.35
C LEU A 6 -15.96 -21.51 -9.29
N LYS A 7 -15.56 -22.43 -8.40
CA LYS A 7 -14.13 -22.81 -8.26
C LYS A 7 -13.58 -23.38 -9.57
N ASN A 8 -14.32 -24.26 -10.24
CA ASN A 8 -13.89 -24.82 -11.52
C ASN A 8 -13.75 -23.74 -12.59
N HIS A 9 -14.70 -22.79 -12.64
CA HIS A 9 -14.61 -21.66 -13.55
C HIS A 9 -13.36 -20.82 -13.27
N VAL A 10 -13.14 -20.42 -12.02
CA VAL A 10 -11.97 -19.61 -11.62
C VAL A 10 -10.68 -20.34 -11.93
N ASP A 11 -10.56 -21.63 -11.57
CA ASP A 11 -9.34 -22.43 -11.84
C ASP A 11 -9.01 -22.45 -13.32
N GLY A 12 -9.99 -22.79 -14.18
CA GLY A 12 -9.79 -22.84 -15.63
C GLY A 12 -9.50 -21.46 -16.23
N PHE A 13 -10.25 -20.43 -15.82
CA PHE A 13 -10.10 -19.08 -16.35
C PHE A 13 -8.73 -18.47 -15.98
N TRP A 14 -8.23 -18.74 -14.76
CA TRP A 14 -6.89 -18.34 -14.35
C TRP A 14 -5.82 -19.00 -15.21
N GLU A 15 -5.90 -20.30 -15.45
CA GLU A 15 -4.90 -21.04 -16.23
C GLU A 15 -4.92 -20.67 -17.71
N GLU A 16 -6.12 -20.56 -18.31
CA GLU A 16 -6.26 -20.35 -19.75
C GLU A 16 -6.14 -18.88 -20.17
N HIS A 17 -6.47 -17.94 -19.28
CA HIS A 17 -6.60 -16.53 -19.68
C HIS A 17 -5.82 -15.54 -18.81
N ILE A 18 -5.79 -15.73 -17.47
CA ILE A 18 -5.15 -14.74 -16.57
C ILE A 18 -3.63 -14.95 -16.52
N VAL A 19 -3.16 -16.16 -16.23
CA VAL A 19 -1.72 -16.46 -16.17
C VAL A 19 -1.01 -16.08 -17.47
N PRO A 20 -1.50 -16.44 -18.67
CA PRO A 20 -0.89 -15.98 -19.92
C PRO A 20 -0.86 -14.47 -20.09
N ALA A 21 -1.92 -13.76 -19.68
CA ALA A 21 -1.96 -12.31 -19.74
C ALA A 21 -0.94 -11.66 -18.79
N LEU A 22 -0.80 -12.18 -17.57
CA LEU A 22 0.20 -11.73 -16.61
C LEU A 22 1.63 -11.97 -17.09
N PHE A 23 1.89 -13.08 -17.79
CA PHE A 23 3.18 -13.31 -18.44
C PHE A 23 3.54 -12.20 -19.43
N GLU A 24 2.60 -11.78 -20.27
CA GLU A 24 2.83 -10.70 -21.23
C GLU A 24 2.92 -9.33 -20.53
N TYR A 25 2.11 -9.10 -19.50
CA TYR A 25 2.12 -7.88 -18.70
C TYR A 25 3.48 -7.68 -17.98
N ILE A 26 4.01 -8.71 -17.32
CA ILE A 26 5.28 -8.63 -16.58
C ILE A 26 6.44 -8.24 -17.51
N LYS A 27 6.45 -8.68 -18.77
CA LYS A 27 7.49 -8.36 -19.75
C LYS A 27 7.58 -6.87 -20.10
N ILE A 28 6.55 -6.08 -19.84
CA ILE A 28 6.50 -4.67 -20.19
C ILE A 28 7.02 -3.83 -19.00
N PRO A 29 8.12 -3.08 -19.14
CA PRO A 29 8.71 -2.31 -18.05
C PRO A 29 8.03 -0.94 -17.87
N ASN A 30 6.72 -0.93 -17.71
CA ASN A 30 5.91 0.27 -17.52
C ASN A 30 5.96 0.77 -16.08
N LYS A 31 7.08 1.36 -15.72
CA LYS A 31 7.28 2.00 -14.42
C LYS A 31 6.36 3.18 -14.25
N SER A 32 5.94 3.43 -13.01
CA SER A 32 5.17 4.61 -12.65
C SER A 32 5.92 5.91 -12.96
N PRO A 33 5.21 7.02 -13.26
CA PRO A 33 5.82 8.28 -13.71
C PRO A 33 6.92 8.85 -12.80
N SER A 34 6.85 8.64 -11.49
CA SER A 34 7.92 9.07 -10.57
C SER A 34 9.25 8.36 -10.81
N PHE A 35 9.23 7.17 -11.40
CA PHE A 35 10.40 6.33 -11.67
C PHE A 35 10.81 6.31 -13.15
N ASP A 36 9.98 6.84 -14.03
CA ASP A 36 10.25 6.98 -15.47
C ASP A 36 9.72 8.32 -15.98
N LYS A 37 10.57 9.34 -16.00
CA LYS A 37 10.20 10.69 -16.43
C LYS A 37 9.81 10.75 -17.91
N ASP A 38 10.33 9.82 -18.70
CA ASP A 38 10.09 9.70 -20.14
C ASP A 38 9.03 8.62 -20.44
N TRP A 39 8.15 8.33 -19.49
CA TRP A 39 7.16 7.25 -19.57
C TRP A 39 6.26 7.33 -20.83
N LYS A 40 5.96 8.56 -21.29
CA LYS A 40 5.19 8.78 -22.52
C LYS A 40 5.98 8.39 -23.77
N GLU A 41 7.19 8.91 -23.88
CA GLU A 41 8.10 8.67 -25.00
C GLU A 41 8.49 7.20 -25.10
N ASN A 42 8.68 6.54 -23.97
CA ASN A 42 8.98 5.10 -23.88
C ASN A 42 7.81 4.23 -24.36
N GLY A 43 6.56 4.70 -24.24
CA GLY A 43 5.35 4.04 -24.73
C GLY A 43 5.03 2.71 -24.04
N TYR A 44 5.63 2.41 -22.89
CA TYR A 44 5.36 1.17 -22.16
C TYR A 44 3.99 1.20 -21.48
N MET A 45 3.57 2.38 -21.01
CA MET A 45 2.25 2.57 -20.43
C MET A 45 1.15 2.30 -21.46
N ASP A 46 1.32 2.82 -22.68
CA ASP A 46 0.39 2.56 -23.79
C ASP A 46 0.34 1.08 -24.18
N LYS A 47 1.50 0.39 -24.15
CA LYS A 47 1.54 -1.06 -24.42
C LYS A 47 0.71 -1.85 -23.39
N VAL A 48 0.82 -1.50 -22.10
CA VAL A 48 0.03 -2.14 -21.05
C VAL A 48 -1.45 -1.79 -21.20
N LEU A 49 -1.79 -0.54 -21.48
CA LEU A 49 -3.16 -0.14 -21.74
C LEU A 49 -3.77 -0.95 -22.90
N GLN A 50 -3.04 -1.10 -24.03
CA GLN A 50 -3.50 -1.89 -25.17
C GLN A 50 -3.62 -3.39 -24.87
N LEU A 51 -2.71 -3.94 -24.04
CA LEU A 51 -2.81 -5.32 -23.57
C LEU A 51 -4.09 -5.51 -22.74
N ALA A 52 -4.29 -4.65 -21.73
CA ALA A 52 -5.47 -4.69 -20.85
C ALA A 52 -6.76 -4.50 -21.65
N LYS A 53 -6.80 -3.50 -22.55
CA LYS A 53 -7.94 -3.23 -23.43
C LYS A 53 -8.33 -4.46 -24.24
N LYS A 54 -7.40 -5.05 -24.98
CA LYS A 54 -7.65 -6.24 -25.84
C LYS A 54 -8.13 -7.43 -25.01
N TRP A 55 -7.55 -7.62 -23.82
CA TRP A 55 -7.95 -8.71 -22.94
C TRP A 55 -9.36 -8.49 -22.40
N VAL A 56 -9.70 -7.27 -21.95
CA VAL A 56 -11.04 -6.92 -21.47
C VAL A 56 -12.06 -7.09 -22.60
N GLU A 57 -11.82 -6.54 -23.80
CA GLU A 57 -12.72 -6.67 -24.97
C GLU A 57 -13.06 -8.12 -25.28
N LYS A 58 -12.09 -9.04 -25.14
CA LYS A 58 -12.29 -10.48 -25.34
C LYS A 58 -13.15 -11.14 -24.26
N HIS A 59 -13.10 -10.61 -23.04
CA HIS A 59 -13.71 -11.23 -21.86
C HIS A 59 -14.87 -10.41 -21.28
N LEU A 60 -15.23 -9.30 -21.91
CA LEU A 60 -16.28 -8.39 -21.46
C LEU A 60 -17.62 -9.12 -21.35
N PRO A 61 -18.34 -9.05 -20.22
CA PRO A 61 -19.70 -9.56 -20.12
C PRO A 61 -20.68 -8.83 -21.05
N ASP A 62 -21.76 -9.49 -21.42
CA ASP A 62 -22.79 -8.89 -22.26
C ASP A 62 -23.32 -7.57 -21.64
N LYS A 63 -23.60 -6.59 -22.50
CA LYS A 63 -24.10 -5.25 -22.13
C LYS A 63 -23.14 -4.39 -21.29
N SER A 64 -21.94 -4.88 -21.02
CA SER A 64 -20.91 -4.12 -20.32
C SER A 64 -20.18 -3.16 -21.26
N GLU A 65 -19.60 -2.12 -20.71
CA GLU A 65 -18.88 -1.09 -21.45
C GLU A 65 -17.44 -0.96 -20.96
N LEU A 66 -16.50 -0.91 -21.91
CA LEU A 66 -15.10 -0.58 -21.64
C LEU A 66 -14.86 0.89 -22.03
N LEU A 67 -14.45 1.68 -21.05
CA LEU A 67 -14.16 3.11 -21.22
C LEU A 67 -12.69 3.38 -20.93
N ILE A 68 -12.04 4.11 -21.83
CA ILE A 68 -10.69 4.64 -21.59
C ILE A 68 -10.82 6.15 -21.43
N LYS A 69 -10.25 6.70 -20.37
CA LYS A 69 -10.16 8.13 -20.14
C LYS A 69 -8.71 8.57 -20.21
N GLU A 70 -8.47 9.60 -20.98
CA GLU A 70 -7.15 10.21 -21.16
C GLU A 70 -7.26 11.71 -20.93
N SER A 71 -6.28 12.30 -20.28
CA SER A 71 -6.18 13.74 -20.07
C SER A 71 -4.76 14.22 -20.36
N PRO A 72 -4.58 15.42 -20.92
CA PRO A 72 -3.25 15.95 -21.25
C PRO A 72 -2.34 15.95 -20.01
N GLY A 73 -1.15 15.38 -20.15
CA GLY A 73 -0.14 15.36 -19.09
C GLY A 73 -0.33 14.26 -18.05
N LYS A 74 -1.40 13.47 -18.13
CA LYS A 74 -1.77 12.43 -17.16
C LYS A 74 -1.62 11.02 -17.74
N THR A 75 -1.49 10.05 -16.86
CA THR A 75 -1.59 8.62 -17.19
C THR A 75 -3.03 8.28 -17.60
N PRO A 76 -3.27 7.21 -18.36
CA PRO A 76 -4.63 6.81 -18.71
C PRO A 76 -5.38 6.24 -17.51
N LEU A 77 -6.72 6.16 -17.65
CA LEU A 77 -7.61 5.43 -16.76
C LEU A 77 -8.43 4.41 -17.58
N LEU A 78 -8.53 3.18 -17.08
CA LEU A 78 -9.37 2.15 -17.67
C LEU A 78 -10.57 1.86 -16.74
N LEU A 79 -11.78 1.92 -17.29
CA LEU A 79 -13.02 1.60 -16.60
C LEU A 79 -13.74 0.45 -17.31
N VAL A 80 -14.27 -0.51 -16.53
CA VAL A 80 -15.20 -1.52 -17.05
C VAL A 80 -16.51 -1.38 -16.28
N ASP A 81 -17.55 -0.90 -16.95
CA ASP A 81 -18.87 -0.72 -16.38
C ASP A 81 -19.76 -1.93 -16.71
N ILE A 82 -20.11 -2.69 -15.70
CA ILE A 82 -20.88 -3.92 -15.81
C ILE A 82 -22.26 -3.67 -15.18
N PRO A 83 -23.33 -3.57 -16.00
CA PRO A 83 -24.65 -3.33 -15.47
C PRO A 83 -25.13 -4.49 -14.62
N GLY A 84 -25.83 -4.18 -13.53
CA GLY A 84 -26.44 -5.17 -12.65
C GLY A 84 -27.96 -5.14 -12.72
N THR A 85 -28.56 -6.19 -12.18
CA THR A 85 -30.02 -6.31 -12.03
C THR A 85 -30.46 -6.18 -10.57
N LYS A 86 -29.55 -6.40 -9.61
CA LYS A 86 -29.75 -6.10 -8.20
C LYS A 86 -29.51 -4.61 -7.92
N THR A 87 -30.19 -4.08 -6.89
CA THR A 87 -29.89 -2.76 -6.35
C THR A 87 -28.47 -2.74 -5.77
N GLY A 88 -27.79 -1.61 -5.94
CA GLY A 88 -26.45 -1.38 -5.38
C GLY A 88 -25.39 -1.11 -6.45
N ASN A 89 -24.27 -0.56 -5.98
CA ASN A 89 -23.12 -0.17 -6.81
C ASN A 89 -21.83 -0.59 -6.12
N ILE A 90 -21.04 -1.45 -6.79
CA ILE A 90 -19.75 -1.93 -6.31
C ILE A 90 -18.65 -1.27 -7.14
N LEU A 91 -17.70 -0.62 -6.48
CA LEU A 91 -16.47 -0.10 -7.08
C LEU A 91 -15.32 -1.07 -6.79
N MET A 92 -14.72 -1.63 -7.84
CA MET A 92 -13.53 -2.48 -7.73
C MET A 92 -12.31 -1.71 -8.24
N TYR A 93 -11.28 -1.61 -7.43
CA TYR A 93 -10.09 -0.83 -7.71
C TYR A 93 -8.84 -1.69 -7.83
N GLY A 94 -7.94 -1.27 -8.69
CA GLY A 94 -6.58 -1.77 -8.85
C GLY A 94 -5.76 -0.84 -9.75
N HIS A 95 -4.48 -1.17 -9.96
CA HIS A 95 -3.60 -0.39 -10.82
C HIS A 95 -2.76 -1.26 -11.77
N LEU A 96 -2.16 -0.63 -12.78
CA LEU A 96 -1.36 -1.33 -13.79
C LEU A 96 0.01 -0.68 -14.05
N ASP A 97 0.43 0.30 -13.28
CA ASP A 97 1.80 0.78 -13.26
C ASP A 97 2.66 -0.04 -12.29
N LYS A 98 3.94 0.18 -12.24
CA LYS A 98 4.90 -0.68 -11.53
C LYS A 98 6.00 0.09 -10.83
N GLN A 99 6.50 -0.49 -9.76
CA GLN A 99 7.75 -0.12 -9.11
C GLN A 99 8.97 -0.38 -10.03
N PRO A 100 10.12 0.26 -9.75
CA PRO A 100 11.37 0.01 -10.47
C PRO A 100 11.89 -1.42 -10.33
N GLU A 101 12.93 -1.71 -11.09
CA GLU A 101 13.59 -3.01 -11.22
C GLU A 101 14.10 -3.59 -9.91
N MET A 102 14.72 -2.77 -9.06
CA MET A 102 15.49 -3.16 -7.88
C MET A 102 16.62 -4.16 -8.16
N GLU A 103 17.67 -4.12 -7.35
CA GLU A 103 18.78 -5.07 -7.41
C GLU A 103 18.52 -6.30 -6.52
N GLY A 104 19.23 -7.40 -6.75
CA GLY A 104 19.18 -8.60 -5.90
C GLY A 104 18.24 -9.70 -6.37
N TRP A 105 17.78 -9.66 -7.63
CA TRP A 105 17.07 -10.78 -8.24
C TRP A 105 17.96 -12.02 -8.34
N ASN A 106 17.39 -13.21 -8.06
CA ASN A 106 18.08 -14.47 -8.27
C ASN A 106 18.43 -14.65 -9.76
N GLU A 107 19.48 -15.42 -10.07
CA GLU A 107 20.01 -15.58 -11.43
C GLU A 107 18.98 -16.07 -12.47
N ASP A 108 18.04 -16.92 -12.04
CA ASP A 108 16.96 -17.46 -12.88
C ASP A 108 15.75 -16.54 -12.98
N LEU A 109 15.67 -15.49 -12.17
CA LEU A 109 14.57 -14.53 -12.07
C LEU A 109 14.96 -13.15 -12.61
N GLY A 110 13.96 -12.25 -12.67
CA GLY A 110 14.21 -10.86 -13.07
C GLY A 110 12.89 -10.07 -13.10
N PRO A 111 12.97 -8.74 -13.01
CA PRO A 111 11.76 -7.90 -12.90
C PRO A 111 10.84 -8.05 -14.13
N TRP A 112 11.41 -8.08 -15.32
CA TRP A 112 10.67 -8.15 -16.60
C TRP A 112 10.72 -9.55 -17.23
N LYS A 113 11.07 -10.55 -16.43
CA LYS A 113 11.18 -11.95 -16.83
C LYS A 113 10.18 -12.80 -16.06
N PRO A 114 8.96 -13.02 -16.59
CA PRO A 114 7.97 -13.86 -15.92
C PRO A 114 8.44 -15.30 -15.82
N VAL A 115 8.46 -15.86 -14.62
CA VAL A 115 8.85 -17.24 -14.37
C VAL A 115 7.83 -17.92 -13.47
N MET A 116 7.22 -19.01 -13.93
CA MET A 116 6.37 -19.86 -13.09
C MET A 116 7.24 -20.92 -12.41
N LYS A 117 7.25 -20.92 -11.07
CA LYS A 117 8.02 -21.88 -10.26
C LYS A 117 7.30 -22.17 -8.95
N ASN A 118 7.00 -23.42 -8.68
CA ASN A 118 6.31 -23.85 -7.43
C ASN A 118 5.00 -23.07 -7.18
N GLU A 119 4.12 -23.00 -8.17
CA GLU A 119 2.83 -22.30 -8.12
C GLU A 119 2.94 -20.79 -7.85
N LYS A 120 4.12 -20.20 -8.03
CA LYS A 120 4.41 -18.78 -7.90
C LYS A 120 4.81 -18.22 -9.25
N LEU A 121 4.15 -17.14 -9.66
CA LEU A 121 4.54 -16.37 -10.84
C LEU A 121 5.45 -15.23 -10.39
N TYR A 122 6.74 -15.36 -10.69
CA TYR A 122 7.75 -14.35 -10.38
C TYR A 122 7.80 -13.29 -11.48
N GLY A 123 8.02 -12.06 -11.06
CA GLY A 123 8.19 -10.87 -11.89
C GLY A 123 7.52 -9.64 -11.29
N ARG A 124 8.04 -8.46 -11.63
CA ARG A 124 7.56 -7.18 -11.11
C ARG A 124 6.14 -6.86 -11.58
N GLY A 125 5.28 -6.44 -10.65
CA GLY A 125 3.92 -5.98 -10.92
C GLY A 125 2.90 -7.12 -11.09
N GLY A 126 3.31 -8.39 -10.97
CA GLY A 126 2.37 -9.52 -11.08
C GLY A 126 1.44 -9.63 -9.88
N ALA A 127 1.98 -9.39 -8.69
CA ALA A 127 1.26 -9.39 -7.42
C ALA A 127 0.81 -7.98 -7.02
N ASP A 128 1.57 -6.98 -7.38
CA ASP A 128 1.39 -5.57 -7.08
C ASP A 128 1.27 -4.74 -8.37
N ASP A 129 0.10 -4.49 -8.92
CA ASP A 129 -1.25 -5.03 -8.67
C ASP A 129 -1.87 -5.58 -9.97
N GLY A 130 -1.01 -6.02 -10.90
CA GLY A 130 -1.40 -6.43 -12.26
C GLY A 130 -2.50 -7.50 -12.34
N TYR A 131 -2.67 -8.31 -11.30
CA TYR A 131 -3.69 -9.36 -11.27
C TYR A 131 -5.11 -8.81 -11.04
N ALA A 132 -5.26 -7.63 -10.41
CA ALA A 132 -6.53 -7.11 -9.91
C ALA A 132 -7.60 -6.94 -11.00
N LEU A 133 -7.25 -6.33 -12.14
CA LEU A 133 -8.16 -6.20 -13.29
C LEU A 133 -8.73 -7.57 -13.72
N PHE A 134 -7.83 -8.52 -13.90
CA PHE A 134 -8.17 -9.83 -14.43
C PHE A 134 -8.98 -10.67 -13.43
N ALA A 135 -8.58 -10.63 -12.16
CA ALA A 135 -9.29 -11.34 -11.08
C ALA A 135 -10.69 -10.75 -10.84
N SER A 136 -10.83 -9.43 -10.88
CA SER A 136 -12.12 -8.73 -10.77
C SER A 136 -13.09 -9.18 -11.84
N LEU A 137 -12.66 -9.18 -13.11
CA LEU A 137 -13.52 -9.60 -14.21
C LEU A 137 -13.84 -11.10 -14.17
N CYS A 138 -12.88 -11.94 -13.79
CA CYS A 138 -13.09 -13.38 -13.58
C CYS A 138 -14.15 -13.66 -12.51
N ALA A 139 -14.12 -12.96 -11.38
CA ALA A 139 -15.08 -13.11 -10.30
C ALA A 139 -16.52 -12.84 -10.78
N VAL A 140 -16.71 -11.73 -11.51
CA VAL A 140 -18.04 -11.36 -12.07
C VAL A 140 -18.50 -12.35 -13.12
N LYS A 141 -17.61 -12.76 -14.03
CA LYS A 141 -17.95 -13.76 -15.07
C LYS A 141 -18.38 -15.10 -14.48
N GLY A 142 -17.72 -15.54 -13.41
CA GLY A 142 -18.08 -16.78 -12.72
C GLY A 142 -19.50 -16.77 -12.15
N LEU A 143 -19.98 -15.60 -11.70
CA LEU A 143 -21.36 -15.43 -11.27
C LEU A 143 -22.34 -15.42 -12.45
N HIS A 144 -22.04 -14.62 -13.48
CA HIS A 144 -22.90 -14.52 -14.67
C HIS A 144 -23.02 -15.85 -15.41
N GLN A 145 -21.97 -16.69 -15.44
CA GLN A 145 -21.99 -18.01 -16.05
C GLN A 145 -22.97 -18.96 -15.35
N GLN A 146 -23.19 -18.79 -14.04
CA GLN A 146 -24.21 -19.51 -13.28
C GLN A 146 -25.62 -18.86 -13.40
N GLY A 147 -25.77 -17.81 -14.20
CA GLY A 147 -27.05 -17.09 -14.33
C GLY A 147 -27.41 -16.27 -13.08
N LEU A 148 -26.45 -15.95 -12.23
CA LEU A 148 -26.67 -15.20 -11.01
C LEU A 148 -26.72 -13.70 -11.28
N GLU A 149 -27.62 -13.02 -10.58
CA GLU A 149 -27.75 -11.57 -10.62
C GLU A 149 -26.70 -10.90 -9.75
N THR A 150 -26.16 -9.77 -10.22
CA THR A 150 -25.22 -8.93 -9.48
C THR A 150 -25.75 -7.50 -9.38
N PRO A 151 -25.30 -6.67 -8.40
CA PRO A 151 -25.44 -5.23 -8.48
C PRO A 151 -24.58 -4.69 -9.64
N ARG A 152 -24.71 -3.40 -9.96
CA ARG A 152 -23.80 -2.76 -10.90
C ARG A 152 -22.37 -2.81 -10.36
N ILE A 153 -21.40 -3.17 -11.21
CA ILE A 153 -19.99 -3.26 -10.85
C ILE A 153 -19.19 -2.35 -11.78
N LEU A 154 -18.43 -1.44 -11.20
CA LEU A 154 -17.48 -0.60 -11.91
C LEU A 154 -16.05 -1.03 -11.52
N ILE A 155 -15.28 -1.56 -12.46
CA ILE A 155 -13.85 -1.82 -12.28
C ILE A 155 -13.11 -0.56 -12.71
N PHE A 156 -12.27 -0.03 -11.82
CA PHE A 156 -11.52 1.22 -11.97
C PHE A 156 -10.03 0.92 -11.84
N ILE A 157 -9.29 1.10 -12.93
CA ILE A 157 -7.86 0.76 -13.00
C ILE A 157 -7.07 2.00 -13.37
N GLU A 158 -6.24 2.48 -12.44
CA GLU A 158 -5.30 3.57 -12.66
C GLU A 158 -3.92 3.10 -13.14
N PHE A 159 -3.07 4.06 -13.53
CA PHE A 159 -1.74 3.79 -14.09
C PHE A 159 -0.66 4.69 -13.46
N CYS A 160 -0.85 5.15 -12.22
CA CYS A 160 0.13 5.95 -11.49
C CYS A 160 0.05 5.78 -9.96
N GLU A 161 -0.47 4.65 -9.46
CA GLU A 161 -0.59 4.36 -8.03
C GLU A 161 0.77 4.41 -7.34
N GLU A 162 1.76 3.78 -7.91
CA GLU A 162 3.12 3.65 -7.40
C GLU A 162 3.90 4.99 -7.33
N SER A 163 3.33 6.03 -7.93
CA SER A 163 3.77 7.43 -7.79
C SER A 163 2.96 8.20 -6.74
N GLY A 164 2.10 7.53 -5.95
CA GLY A 164 1.19 8.14 -4.99
C GLY A 164 -0.11 8.65 -5.60
N SER A 165 -0.55 8.10 -6.73
CA SER A 165 -1.83 8.41 -7.41
C SER A 165 -2.07 9.89 -7.73
N PRO A 166 -1.10 10.64 -8.28
CA PRO A 166 -1.25 12.10 -8.49
C PRO A 166 -2.36 12.45 -9.49
N ASP A 167 -2.74 11.54 -10.38
CA ASP A 167 -3.78 11.76 -11.39
C ASP A 167 -5.18 11.34 -10.93
N LEU A 168 -5.25 10.57 -9.87
CA LEU A 168 -6.49 9.97 -9.38
C LEU A 168 -7.54 10.98 -8.95
N PRO A 169 -7.24 12.08 -8.19
CA PRO A 169 -8.23 13.08 -7.83
C PRO A 169 -8.93 13.68 -9.05
N HIS A 170 -8.17 13.95 -10.12
CA HIS A 170 -8.72 14.44 -11.39
C HIS A 170 -9.70 13.45 -12.03
N TYR A 171 -9.33 12.16 -12.09
CA TYR A 171 -10.20 11.15 -12.69
C TYR A 171 -11.42 10.82 -11.83
N MET A 172 -11.30 10.89 -10.51
CA MET A 172 -12.43 10.73 -9.59
C MET A 172 -13.47 11.85 -9.74
N GLU A 173 -13.03 13.06 -10.12
CA GLU A 173 -13.93 14.17 -10.43
C GLU A 173 -14.51 14.02 -11.84
N LEU A 174 -13.65 13.81 -12.84
CA LEU A 174 -14.04 13.66 -14.25
C LEU A 174 -15.05 12.53 -14.47
N CYS A 175 -14.91 11.43 -13.74
CA CYS A 175 -15.75 10.24 -13.85
C CYS A 175 -16.81 10.15 -12.74
N SER A 176 -17.05 11.21 -11.98
CA SER A 176 -17.99 11.20 -10.81
C SER A 176 -19.37 10.66 -11.15
N ASP A 177 -19.91 11.03 -12.31
CA ASP A 177 -21.24 10.56 -12.78
C ASP A 177 -21.21 9.06 -13.13
N ILE A 178 -20.07 8.55 -13.66
CA ILE A 178 -19.89 7.13 -13.98
C ILE A 178 -19.71 6.33 -12.68
N ILE A 179 -18.89 6.81 -11.76
CA ILE A 179 -18.63 6.15 -10.48
C ILE A 179 -19.90 6.09 -9.64
N GLY A 180 -20.65 7.17 -9.61
CA GLY A 180 -21.87 7.29 -8.81
C GLY A 180 -21.59 7.25 -7.31
N LYS A 181 -22.42 6.52 -6.56
CA LYS A 181 -22.25 6.30 -5.11
C LYS A 181 -22.04 4.82 -4.86
N PRO A 182 -20.81 4.36 -4.64
CA PRO A 182 -20.55 2.99 -4.26
C PRO A 182 -21.14 2.66 -2.88
N ASP A 183 -21.78 1.50 -2.78
CA ASP A 183 -22.21 0.92 -1.50
C ASP A 183 -21.11 0.01 -0.94
N LEU A 184 -20.30 -0.58 -1.83
CA LEU A 184 -19.14 -1.41 -1.49
C LEU A 184 -17.96 -1.00 -2.38
N VAL A 185 -16.80 -0.80 -1.74
CA VAL A 185 -15.51 -0.63 -2.42
C VAL A 185 -14.66 -1.87 -2.18
N VAL A 186 -14.16 -2.46 -3.25
CA VAL A 186 -13.25 -3.60 -3.23
C VAL A 186 -11.91 -3.15 -3.81
N CYS A 187 -10.86 -3.13 -3.00
CA CYS A 187 -9.50 -2.86 -3.44
C CYS A 187 -8.70 -4.17 -3.31
N LEU A 188 -8.04 -4.58 -4.39
CA LEU A 188 -7.26 -5.82 -4.43
C LEU A 188 -5.76 -5.60 -4.23
N ASP A 189 -5.37 -4.37 -3.97
CA ASP A 189 -4.01 -3.90 -3.79
C ASP A 189 -3.61 -3.84 -2.31
N SER A 190 -3.54 -5.01 -1.65
CA SER A 190 -3.15 -5.08 -0.25
C SER A 190 -2.51 -6.42 0.13
N GLY A 191 -2.19 -6.56 1.41
CA GLY A 191 -1.46 -7.69 1.95
C GLY A 191 -2.33 -8.85 2.43
N ALA A 192 -1.63 -9.94 2.77
CA ALA A 192 -2.17 -11.10 3.45
C ALA A 192 -1.19 -11.57 4.54
N GLY A 193 -1.67 -11.80 5.74
CA GLY A 193 -0.83 -12.29 6.85
C GLY A 193 -0.34 -13.71 6.67
N ASP A 194 -1.09 -14.54 5.96
CA ASP A 194 -0.72 -15.88 5.50
C ASP A 194 -1.45 -16.26 4.20
N TYR A 195 -1.13 -17.41 3.60
CA TYR A 195 -1.84 -17.94 2.42
C TYR A 195 -2.93 -18.98 2.77
N LYS A 196 -3.45 -18.96 4.03
CA LYS A 196 -4.35 -19.99 4.55
C LYS A 196 -5.80 -19.51 4.70
N ARG A 197 -6.07 -18.20 4.63
CA ARG A 197 -7.38 -17.60 4.87
C ARG A 197 -7.60 -16.33 4.07
N PHE A 198 -8.82 -15.82 4.06
CA PHE A 198 -9.13 -14.51 3.52
C PHE A 198 -8.70 -13.42 4.50
N TRP A 199 -7.94 -12.44 4.02
CA TRP A 199 -7.47 -11.30 4.80
C TRP A 199 -8.16 -10.02 4.37
N THR A 200 -8.41 -9.13 5.33
CA THR A 200 -8.89 -7.77 5.07
C THR A 200 -8.01 -6.76 5.79
N THR A 201 -7.58 -5.73 5.08
CA THR A 201 -6.90 -4.57 5.67
C THR A 201 -7.94 -3.58 6.15
N THR A 202 -7.90 -3.22 7.43
CA THR A 202 -8.92 -2.39 8.07
C THR A 202 -8.44 -1.01 8.47
N SER A 203 -7.13 -0.77 8.40
CA SER A 203 -6.56 0.56 8.56
C SER A 203 -5.16 0.68 7.98
N LEU A 204 -4.80 1.91 7.60
CA LEU A 204 -3.54 2.31 7.00
C LEU A 204 -3.00 3.53 7.74
N ARG A 205 -1.70 3.58 8.05
CA ARG A 205 -1.11 4.78 8.64
C ARG A 205 -0.93 5.88 7.61
N GLY A 206 -0.95 7.13 8.08
CA GLY A 206 -0.50 8.29 7.31
C GLY A 206 1.01 8.50 7.41
N LEU A 207 1.48 9.54 6.74
CA LEU A 207 2.90 9.88 6.64
C LEU A 207 3.13 11.39 6.68
N VAL A 208 4.09 11.83 7.49
CA VAL A 208 4.69 13.16 7.44
C VAL A 208 6.16 12.99 7.07
N GLY A 209 6.53 13.38 5.85
CA GLY A 209 7.91 13.41 5.35
C GLY A 209 8.53 14.78 5.53
N CYS A 210 9.67 14.87 6.21
CA CYS A 210 10.37 16.14 6.41
C CYS A 210 11.88 15.99 6.30
N SER A 211 12.58 17.02 5.79
CA SER A 211 14.01 17.16 5.97
C SER A 211 14.33 18.15 7.11
N LEU A 212 15.22 17.74 8.00
CA LEU A 212 15.77 18.57 9.08
C LEU A 212 17.20 18.93 8.74
N SER A 213 17.49 20.19 8.48
CA SER A 213 18.85 20.71 8.24
C SER A 213 19.28 21.60 9.40
N VAL A 214 20.43 21.28 9.99
CA VAL A 214 21.05 22.05 11.10
C VAL A 214 22.42 22.54 10.66
N SER A 215 22.63 23.85 10.58
CA SER A 215 23.87 24.47 10.17
C SER A 215 24.46 25.31 11.31
N VAL A 216 25.77 25.19 11.54
CA VAL A 216 26.51 25.85 12.62
C VAL A 216 27.72 26.66 12.13
N LEU A 217 28.22 26.36 10.92
CA LEU A 217 29.36 27.02 10.28
C LEU A 217 29.09 27.16 8.78
N ASN A 218 29.81 28.08 8.13
CA ASN A 218 29.76 28.23 6.66
C ASN A 218 30.62 27.19 5.95
N GLU A 219 31.67 26.67 6.60
CA GLU A 219 32.58 25.66 6.08
C GLU A 219 33.07 24.71 7.17
N GLY A 220 33.61 23.57 6.79
CA GLY A 220 34.20 22.61 7.73
C GLY A 220 35.53 23.12 8.27
N VAL A 221 35.78 22.88 9.57
CA VAL A 221 37.04 23.33 10.25
C VAL A 221 37.70 22.14 10.93
N HIS A 222 39.01 22.29 11.26
CA HIS A 222 39.75 21.25 11.94
C HIS A 222 39.16 20.95 13.33
N SER A 223 38.73 19.69 13.54
CA SER A 223 38.02 19.28 14.76
C SER A 223 38.84 19.46 16.04
N GLY A 224 40.16 19.25 15.98
CA GLY A 224 41.05 19.41 17.13
C GLY A 224 41.08 20.85 17.67
N GLY A 225 40.91 21.86 16.82
CA GLY A 225 40.87 23.27 17.23
C GLY A 225 39.45 23.74 17.57
N ALA A 226 38.41 23.13 17.05
CA ALA A 226 37.05 23.63 17.16
C ALA A 226 36.16 22.85 18.14
N SER A 227 36.42 21.54 18.32
CA SER A 227 35.59 20.70 19.21
C SER A 227 35.59 21.20 20.65
N GLY A 228 34.41 21.24 21.26
CA GLY A 228 34.21 21.75 22.62
C GLY A 228 33.87 23.25 22.65
N HIS A 229 34.28 24.04 21.64
CA HIS A 229 33.92 25.45 21.49
C HIS A 229 32.80 25.66 20.48
N VAL A 230 32.93 25.12 19.27
CA VAL A 230 31.90 25.17 18.25
C VAL A 230 30.88 24.03 18.50
N PRO A 231 29.57 24.32 18.53
CA PRO A 231 28.56 23.29 18.71
C PRO A 231 28.52 22.32 17.51
N SER A 232 28.33 21.03 17.79
CA SER A 232 28.18 20.02 16.73
C SER A 232 26.79 20.07 16.14
N SER A 233 26.68 20.21 14.80
CA SER A 233 25.41 20.17 14.07
C SER A 233 24.68 18.85 14.28
N PHE A 234 25.42 17.73 14.33
CA PHE A 234 24.82 16.38 14.57
C PHE A 234 24.30 16.27 16.02
N ARG A 235 24.98 16.81 17.02
CA ARG A 235 24.44 16.81 18.38
C ARG A 235 23.17 17.64 18.50
N ILE A 236 23.10 18.80 17.82
CA ILE A 236 21.90 19.63 17.80
C ILE A 236 20.76 18.86 17.10
N ALA A 237 21.02 18.21 15.97
CA ALA A 237 20.02 17.39 15.29
C ALA A 237 19.44 16.31 16.24
N ARG A 238 20.30 15.58 16.99
CA ARG A 238 19.83 14.61 18.00
C ARG A 238 18.97 15.27 19.08
N GLN A 239 19.36 16.44 19.60
CA GLN A 239 18.57 17.17 20.60
C GLN A 239 17.19 17.57 20.05
N LEU A 240 17.10 17.91 18.76
CA LEU A 240 15.84 18.23 18.12
C LEU A 240 14.97 16.98 17.91
N LEU A 241 15.56 15.84 17.50
CA LEU A 241 14.85 14.56 17.40
C LEU A 241 14.31 14.11 18.76
N SER A 242 15.06 14.28 19.86
CA SER A 242 14.62 13.95 21.23
C SER A 242 13.42 14.78 21.71
N ARG A 243 13.02 15.83 20.97
CA ARG A 243 11.75 16.54 21.21
C ARG A 243 10.56 15.82 20.59
N LEU A 244 10.81 15.05 19.52
CA LEU A 244 9.78 14.27 18.83
C LEU A 244 9.55 12.94 19.52
N GLU A 245 10.62 12.24 19.90
CA GLU A 245 10.55 10.90 20.48
C GLU A 245 11.36 10.77 21.77
N ASP A 246 11.05 9.76 22.52
CA ASP A 246 11.85 9.32 23.65
C ASP A 246 13.00 8.44 23.16
N GLU A 247 14.23 8.76 23.53
CA GLU A 247 15.44 8.10 23.02
C GLU A 247 15.56 6.62 23.45
N GLU A 248 14.95 6.25 24.59
CA GLU A 248 15.05 4.90 25.15
C GLU A 248 13.92 3.99 24.63
N THR A 249 12.71 4.55 24.52
CA THR A 249 11.52 3.76 24.20
C THR A 249 11.06 3.87 22.74
N GLY A 250 11.50 4.93 22.01
CA GLY A 250 11.03 5.28 20.68
C GLY A 250 9.61 5.83 20.66
N GLU A 251 9.00 6.13 21.82
CA GLU A 251 7.66 6.69 21.88
C GLU A 251 7.64 8.16 21.48
N ILE A 252 6.73 8.52 20.58
CA ILE A 252 6.55 9.90 20.13
C ILE A 252 5.94 10.75 21.26
N LYS A 253 6.55 11.89 21.54
CA LYS A 253 6.14 12.81 22.62
C LYS A 253 5.11 13.85 22.18
N ILE A 254 4.89 14.02 20.88
CA ILE A 254 4.00 15.03 20.30
C ILE A 254 2.57 14.54 20.37
N LYS A 255 1.73 15.20 21.16
CA LYS A 255 0.34 14.79 21.42
C LYS A 255 -0.52 14.78 20.18
N GLU A 256 -0.30 15.73 19.28
CA GLU A 256 -1.02 15.89 18.03
C GLU A 256 -0.82 14.70 17.06
N LEU A 257 0.20 13.87 17.29
CA LEU A 257 0.47 12.66 16.51
C LEU A 257 -0.21 11.41 17.08
N HIS A 258 -0.95 11.52 18.18
CA HIS A 258 -1.61 10.37 18.82
C HIS A 258 -3.11 10.42 18.61
N THR A 259 -3.73 9.24 18.61
CA THR A 259 -5.19 9.07 18.61
C THR A 259 -5.60 7.95 19.55
N ASN A 260 -6.87 7.98 19.96
CA ASN A 260 -7.47 6.86 20.69
C ASN A 260 -7.73 5.71 19.71
N ILE A 261 -7.22 4.53 20.02
CA ILE A 261 -7.45 3.32 19.23
C ILE A 261 -8.85 2.79 19.59
N PRO A 262 -9.78 2.65 18.63
CA PRO A 262 -11.10 2.05 18.90
C PRO A 262 -10.98 0.64 19.45
N ASP A 263 -11.86 0.27 20.39
CA ASP A 263 -11.77 -1.04 21.07
C ASP A 263 -11.95 -2.21 20.09
N TYR A 264 -12.80 -2.06 19.08
CA TYR A 264 -12.94 -3.08 18.03
C TYR A 264 -11.63 -3.28 17.22
N ARG A 265 -10.82 -2.24 17.02
CA ARG A 265 -9.49 -2.34 16.36
C ARG A 265 -8.46 -3.05 17.25
N LYS A 266 -8.53 -2.82 18.58
CA LYS A 266 -7.71 -3.59 19.53
C LYS A 266 -8.08 -5.08 19.48
N SER A 267 -9.37 -5.39 19.46
CA SER A 267 -9.86 -6.78 19.37
C SER A 267 -9.47 -7.44 18.03
N GLU A 268 -9.50 -6.71 16.92
CA GLU A 268 -8.97 -7.19 15.62
C GLU A 268 -7.47 -7.50 15.72
N THR A 269 -6.69 -6.61 16.35
CA THR A 269 -5.24 -6.82 16.55
C THR A 269 -4.98 -8.05 17.46
N GLU A 270 -5.76 -8.26 18.50
CA GLU A 270 -5.66 -9.45 19.34
C GLU A 270 -5.98 -10.74 18.56
N LYS A 271 -7.03 -10.72 17.70
CA LYS A 271 -7.37 -11.85 16.81
C LYS A 271 -6.23 -12.10 15.82
N PHE A 272 -5.66 -11.05 15.22
CA PHE A 272 -4.51 -11.11 14.30
C PHE A 272 -3.30 -11.79 14.97
N VAL A 273 -2.90 -11.31 16.14
CA VAL A 273 -1.79 -11.88 16.92
C VAL A 273 -2.06 -13.31 17.33
N LYS A 274 -3.29 -13.63 17.78
CA LYS A 274 -3.68 -15.01 18.09
C LYS A 274 -3.59 -15.93 16.86
N THR A 275 -3.86 -15.41 15.68
CA THR A 275 -3.85 -16.16 14.42
C THR A 275 -2.44 -16.46 13.93
N LEU A 276 -1.53 -15.48 13.97
CA LEU A 276 -0.17 -15.60 13.43
C LEU A 276 0.88 -15.96 14.50
N GLY A 277 0.63 -15.66 15.78
CA GLY A 277 1.58 -15.92 16.86
C GLY A 277 2.89 -15.16 16.67
N GLU A 278 4.01 -15.85 16.87
CA GLU A 278 5.35 -15.27 16.74
C GLU A 278 5.72 -14.85 15.31
N GLU A 279 4.97 -15.27 14.28
CA GLU A 279 5.21 -14.87 12.90
C GLU A 279 5.13 -13.34 12.72
N VAL A 280 4.34 -12.64 13.56
CA VAL A 280 4.27 -11.16 13.56
C VAL A 280 5.61 -10.47 13.89
N VAL A 281 6.55 -11.22 14.46
CA VAL A 281 7.92 -10.76 14.74
C VAL A 281 8.88 -11.33 13.71
N HIS A 282 8.71 -12.62 13.35
CA HIS A 282 9.62 -13.32 12.44
C HIS A 282 9.54 -12.81 10.99
N GLU A 283 8.52 -12.06 10.63
CA GLU A 283 8.43 -11.44 9.29
C GLU A 283 9.58 -10.46 9.00
N PHE A 284 10.25 -9.93 10.04
CA PHE A 284 11.38 -9.00 9.87
C PHE A 284 12.73 -9.75 9.90
N PRO A 285 13.68 -9.36 9.03
CA PRO A 285 15.01 -9.97 8.96
C PRO A 285 15.93 -9.47 10.09
N TRP A 286 15.62 -9.85 11.32
CA TRP A 286 16.37 -9.44 12.51
C TRP A 286 17.86 -9.77 12.40
N LYS A 287 18.70 -8.81 12.82
CA LYS A 287 20.15 -9.05 12.90
C LYS A 287 20.52 -9.65 14.24
N ASP A 288 21.09 -10.86 14.20
CA ASP A 288 21.64 -11.61 15.35
C ASP A 288 20.65 -11.72 16.53
N LYS A 289 20.97 -11.07 17.67
CA LYS A 289 20.18 -11.11 18.91
C LYS A 289 19.32 -9.85 19.11
N THR A 290 19.16 -9.02 18.08
CA THR A 290 18.31 -7.84 18.15
C THR A 290 16.88 -8.23 18.51
N GLN A 291 16.29 -7.52 19.46
CA GLN A 291 14.93 -7.78 19.95
C GLN A 291 13.97 -6.67 19.50
N PRO A 292 12.68 -6.96 19.39
CA PRO A 292 11.66 -5.94 19.14
C PRO A 292 11.61 -4.92 20.30
N THR A 293 11.05 -3.73 20.03
CA THR A 293 10.92 -2.65 21.02
C THR A 293 9.96 -2.97 22.17
N THR A 294 9.23 -4.07 22.09
CA THR A 294 8.34 -4.57 23.15
C THR A 294 8.21 -6.09 23.06
N ASN A 295 8.07 -6.76 24.21
CA ASN A 295 7.82 -8.21 24.29
C ASN A 295 6.34 -8.56 24.09
N SER A 296 5.43 -7.59 24.07
CA SER A 296 4.01 -7.83 23.79
C SER A 296 3.77 -7.85 22.29
N LEU A 297 3.38 -8.99 21.74
CA LEU A 297 3.06 -9.13 20.32
C LEU A 297 1.95 -8.15 19.91
N THR A 298 0.89 -8.04 20.69
CA THR A 298 -0.22 -7.11 20.43
C THR A 298 0.25 -5.66 20.41
N GLU A 299 1.02 -5.24 21.41
CA GLU A 299 1.57 -3.88 21.45
C GLU A 299 2.56 -3.64 20.29
N GLY A 300 3.37 -4.64 19.92
CA GLY A 300 4.27 -4.56 18.77
C GLY A 300 3.51 -4.29 17.46
N VAL A 301 2.40 -4.99 17.24
CA VAL A 301 1.53 -4.74 16.08
C VAL A 301 0.88 -3.36 16.17
N LEU A 302 0.37 -2.93 17.33
CA LEU A 302 -0.20 -1.60 17.51
C LEU A 302 0.83 -0.50 17.27
N ARG A 303 2.09 -0.67 17.70
CA ARG A 303 3.17 0.30 17.46
C ARG A 303 3.45 0.53 15.98
N ARG A 304 3.33 -0.51 15.15
CA ARG A 304 3.57 -0.39 13.71
C ARG A 304 2.32 -0.03 12.88
N THR A 305 1.14 0.01 13.49
CA THR A 305 -0.13 0.23 12.76
C THR A 305 -1.00 1.36 13.31
N TRP A 306 -1.00 1.58 14.63
CA TRP A 306 -1.89 2.52 15.32
C TRP A 306 -1.16 3.54 16.20
N ARG A 307 0.15 3.46 16.32
CA ARG A 307 0.94 4.46 17.03
C ARG A 307 1.85 5.21 16.08
N PRO A 308 2.18 6.48 16.38
CA PRO A 308 3.16 7.22 15.60
C PRO A 308 4.56 6.62 15.79
N ALA A 309 5.39 6.75 14.75
CA ALA A 309 6.77 6.28 14.79
C ALA A 309 7.66 7.16 13.90
N LEU A 310 8.89 7.41 14.33
CA LEU A 310 9.90 8.15 13.59
C LEU A 310 10.97 7.19 13.05
N SER A 311 11.37 7.41 11.80
CA SER A 311 12.56 6.81 11.20
C SER A 311 13.40 7.88 10.51
N VAL A 312 14.71 7.81 10.70
CA VAL A 312 15.67 8.58 9.90
C VAL A 312 16.04 7.74 8.70
N VAL A 313 15.62 8.16 7.51
CA VAL A 313 15.75 7.37 6.26
C VAL A 313 16.85 7.89 5.32
N GLY A 314 17.48 8.98 5.66
CA GLY A 314 18.59 9.55 4.89
C GLY A 314 19.38 10.57 5.68
N ALA A 315 20.66 10.78 5.29
CA ALA A 315 21.52 11.76 5.91
C ALA A 315 22.49 12.38 4.90
N ASN A 316 22.72 13.71 5.03
CA ASN A 316 23.74 14.46 4.32
C ASN A 316 24.58 15.29 5.29
N GLY A 317 25.76 15.73 4.85
CA GLY A 317 26.71 16.47 5.70
C GLY A 317 27.66 15.58 6.50
N LEU A 318 27.42 14.27 6.50
CA LEU A 318 28.27 13.22 7.07
C LEU A 318 28.83 12.37 5.93
N PRO A 319 30.12 12.44 5.61
CA PRO A 319 30.71 11.61 4.55
C PRO A 319 30.74 10.13 4.96
N PRO A 320 30.85 9.21 3.99
CA PRO A 320 31.16 7.81 4.26
C PRO A 320 32.42 7.68 5.13
N SER A 321 32.50 6.64 5.97
CA SER A 321 33.59 6.48 6.95
C SER A 321 34.98 6.46 6.32
N GLU A 322 35.13 5.91 5.12
CA GLU A 322 36.36 5.86 4.34
C GLU A 322 36.83 7.24 3.85
N ASN A 323 35.92 8.22 3.79
CA ASN A 323 36.19 9.60 3.40
C ASN A 323 36.15 10.57 4.60
N ALA A 324 36.02 10.05 5.82
CA ALA A 324 35.92 10.86 7.02
C ALA A 324 37.31 11.34 7.46
N GLY A 325 37.49 12.67 7.56
CA GLY A 325 38.67 13.31 8.14
C GLY A 325 38.36 13.97 9.49
N ASN A 326 39.38 14.49 10.15
CA ASN A 326 39.24 15.22 11.43
C ASN A 326 38.64 16.63 11.24
N VAL A 327 37.42 16.68 10.72
CA VAL A 327 36.67 17.89 10.39
C VAL A 327 35.42 17.99 11.24
N LEU A 328 35.24 19.14 11.92
CA LEU A 328 33.94 19.51 12.49
C LEU A 328 33.03 19.95 11.34
N ARG A 329 31.94 19.24 11.16
CA ARG A 329 31.02 19.42 10.02
C ARG A 329 30.22 20.70 10.15
N PRO A 330 30.10 21.50 9.08
CA PRO A 330 29.37 22.76 9.09
C PRO A 330 27.85 22.56 9.23
N TYR A 331 27.33 21.47 8.73
CA TYR A 331 25.91 21.13 8.80
C TYR A 331 25.67 19.62 8.92
N THR A 332 24.45 19.27 9.33
CA THR A 332 23.86 17.92 9.25
C THR A 332 22.45 18.06 8.71
N LYS A 333 22.10 17.29 7.67
CA LYS A 333 20.73 17.20 7.13
C LYS A 333 20.25 15.76 7.27
N LEU A 334 19.06 15.57 7.85
CA LEU A 334 18.42 14.26 8.04
C LEU A 334 17.10 14.24 7.31
N GLN A 335 16.80 13.14 6.62
CA GLN A 335 15.48 12.87 6.07
C GLN A 335 14.67 12.06 7.06
N LEU A 336 13.51 12.59 7.44
CA LEU A 336 12.63 12.03 8.45
C LEU A 336 11.39 11.45 7.82
N SER A 337 11.06 10.22 8.19
CA SER A 337 9.79 9.54 7.86
C SER A 337 9.03 9.34 9.16
N ILE A 338 7.93 10.08 9.34
CA ILE A 338 7.12 10.04 10.56
C ILE A 338 5.78 9.42 10.19
N ARG A 339 5.57 8.18 10.58
CA ARG A 339 4.28 7.51 10.41
C ARG A 339 3.32 8.01 11.47
N ILE A 340 2.11 8.34 11.04
CA ILE A 340 1.03 8.83 11.92
C ILE A 340 -0.15 7.86 11.91
N PRO A 341 -0.87 7.71 13.04
CA PRO A 341 -2.04 6.83 13.12
C PRO A 341 -3.14 7.15 12.11
N PRO A 342 -4.00 6.18 11.78
CA PRO A 342 -5.02 6.31 10.72
C PRO A 342 -5.99 7.49 10.87
N MET A 343 -6.24 7.94 12.10
CA MET A 343 -7.25 8.97 12.41
C MET A 343 -6.63 10.32 12.81
N VAL A 344 -5.33 10.49 12.58
CA VAL A 344 -4.63 11.76 12.86
C VAL A 344 -4.74 12.67 11.65
N ASP A 345 -5.07 13.93 11.89
CA ASP A 345 -5.05 14.98 10.88
C ASP A 345 -3.60 15.23 10.43
N PRO A 346 -3.26 14.99 9.14
CA PRO A 346 -1.89 15.07 8.65
C PRO A 346 -1.33 16.49 8.70
N ASP A 347 -2.13 17.51 8.45
CA ASP A 347 -1.71 18.91 8.46
C ASP A 347 -1.40 19.40 9.88
N LEU A 348 -2.24 19.00 10.84
CA LEU A 348 -1.99 19.32 12.26
C LEU A 348 -0.74 18.60 12.76
N ALA A 349 -0.55 17.34 12.39
CA ALA A 349 0.65 16.57 12.73
C ALA A 349 1.90 17.21 12.13
N GLN A 350 1.90 17.58 10.86
CA GLN A 350 3.02 18.23 10.20
C GLN A 350 3.37 19.56 10.86
N LYS A 351 2.39 20.41 11.14
CA LYS A 351 2.59 21.69 11.84
C LYS A 351 3.20 21.48 13.24
N ALA A 352 2.76 20.46 13.97
CA ALA A 352 3.30 20.13 15.29
C ALA A 352 4.76 19.66 15.22
N VAL A 353 5.09 18.81 14.24
CA VAL A 353 6.48 18.37 13.97
C VAL A 353 7.38 19.57 13.64
N VAL A 354 6.99 20.40 12.68
CA VAL A 354 7.75 21.60 12.29
C VAL A 354 7.98 22.52 13.50
N LYS A 355 6.94 22.77 14.29
CA LYS A 355 7.02 23.60 15.51
C LYS A 355 8.01 23.01 16.53
N ALA A 356 7.98 21.70 16.77
CA ALA A 356 8.87 21.04 17.72
C ALA A 356 10.34 21.14 17.30
N LEU A 357 10.62 20.99 15.99
CA LEU A 357 11.97 21.03 15.44
C LEU A 357 12.52 22.47 15.31
N SER A 358 11.67 23.46 15.03
CA SER A 358 12.11 24.82 14.72
C SER A 358 12.13 25.77 15.95
N ASN A 359 11.40 25.44 17.02
CA ASN A 359 11.26 26.35 18.14
C ASN A 359 12.52 26.35 19.05
N LYS A 360 13.03 27.52 19.40
CA LYS A 360 14.18 27.71 20.33
C LYS A 360 15.32 26.73 20.01
N THR A 361 15.97 26.96 18.87
CA THR A 361 17.07 26.11 18.40
C THR A 361 18.28 26.21 19.37
N PRO A 362 18.92 25.08 19.74
CA PRO A 362 20.07 25.08 20.58
C PRO A 362 21.20 25.93 19.98
N TYR A 363 21.85 26.79 20.79
CA TYR A 363 22.94 27.69 20.39
C TYR A 363 22.56 28.67 19.26
N ASP A 364 21.27 28.97 19.08
CA ASP A 364 20.76 29.77 17.95
C ASP A 364 21.26 29.30 16.58
N ALA A 365 21.49 27.98 16.45
CA ALA A 365 21.89 27.36 15.19
C ALA A 365 20.83 27.57 14.13
N THR A 366 21.25 27.69 12.87
CA THR A 366 20.33 27.77 11.74
C THR A 366 19.69 26.43 11.51
N VAL A 367 18.38 26.34 11.75
CA VAL A 367 17.57 25.13 11.53
C VAL A 367 16.53 25.40 10.43
N VAL A 368 16.52 24.55 9.41
CA VAL A 368 15.54 24.57 8.34
C VAL A 368 14.81 23.22 8.33
N VAL A 369 13.49 23.28 8.36
CA VAL A 369 12.61 22.10 8.26
C VAL A 369 11.76 22.27 7.00
N GLU A 370 11.97 21.38 6.02
CA GLU A 370 11.20 21.36 4.77
C GLU A 370 10.40 20.06 4.76
N CYS A 371 9.08 20.15 4.59
CA CYS A 371 8.21 19.00 4.57
C CYS A 371 7.56 18.87 3.21
N GLU A 372 7.36 17.63 2.78
CA GLU A 372 6.50 17.25 1.66
C GLU A 372 5.04 17.37 2.08
N GLU A 373 4.10 17.25 1.16
CA GLU A 373 2.68 17.16 1.47
C GLU A 373 2.43 15.92 2.35
N ALA A 374 1.79 16.14 3.50
CA ALA A 374 1.51 15.05 4.42
C ALA A 374 0.37 14.17 3.90
N ALA A 375 0.54 12.86 4.00
CA ALA A 375 -0.47 11.92 3.58
C ALA A 375 -1.34 11.46 4.76
N ALA A 376 -2.67 11.52 4.59
CA ALA A 376 -3.62 11.02 5.56
C ALA A 376 -3.53 9.49 5.69
N GLY A 377 -3.75 8.99 6.91
CA GLY A 377 -4.06 7.58 7.12
C GLY A 377 -5.53 7.30 6.83
N TRP A 378 -5.91 6.05 6.93
CA TRP A 378 -7.28 5.61 6.72
C TRP A 378 -7.69 4.55 7.74
N SER A 379 -8.93 4.62 8.22
CA SER A 379 -9.56 3.58 9.03
C SER A 379 -10.91 3.25 8.44
N ALA A 380 -11.10 2.00 8.03
CA ALA A 380 -12.36 1.52 7.49
C ALA A 380 -13.52 1.80 8.49
N PRO A 381 -14.71 2.10 8.01
CA PRO A 381 -15.91 2.02 8.82
C PRO A 381 -16.02 0.63 9.47
N LYS A 382 -16.72 0.54 10.59
CA LYS A 382 -17.01 -0.78 11.17
C LYS A 382 -17.71 -1.65 10.13
N THR A 383 -17.18 -2.83 9.88
CA THR A 383 -17.75 -3.79 8.92
C THR A 383 -19.19 -4.11 9.32
N SER A 384 -20.12 -4.00 8.39
CA SER A 384 -21.52 -4.36 8.59
C SER A 384 -21.69 -5.85 8.85
N GLU A 385 -22.80 -6.24 9.48
CA GLU A 385 -23.05 -7.64 9.85
C GLU A 385 -23.16 -8.54 8.61
N TRP A 386 -23.85 -8.06 7.54
CA TRP A 386 -23.96 -8.81 6.30
C TRP A 386 -22.58 -9.07 5.67
N LEU A 387 -21.72 -8.03 5.61
CA LEU A 387 -20.40 -8.12 4.99
C LEU A 387 -19.46 -9.02 5.81
N SER A 388 -19.47 -8.88 7.14
CA SER A 388 -18.69 -9.76 8.03
C SER A 388 -19.10 -11.22 7.89
N THR A 389 -20.40 -11.49 7.77
CA THR A 389 -20.94 -12.83 7.53
C THR A 389 -20.51 -13.37 6.17
N ALA A 390 -20.61 -12.57 5.12
CA ALA A 390 -20.21 -12.96 3.76
C ALA A 390 -18.69 -13.25 3.67
N ILE A 391 -17.86 -12.42 4.28
CA ILE A 391 -16.40 -12.61 4.33
C ILE A 391 -16.05 -13.92 5.05
N ASN A 392 -16.59 -14.15 6.24
CA ASN A 392 -16.31 -15.37 7.00
C ASN A 392 -16.79 -16.64 6.27
N LYS A 393 -17.98 -16.59 5.68
CA LYS A 393 -18.53 -17.69 4.85
C LYS A 393 -17.61 -17.99 3.66
N ALA A 394 -17.17 -16.98 2.93
CA ALA A 394 -16.27 -17.14 1.79
C ALA A 394 -14.92 -17.73 2.22
N SER A 395 -14.35 -17.26 3.32
CA SER A 395 -13.08 -17.78 3.85
C SER A 395 -13.20 -19.25 4.24
N LEU A 396 -14.25 -19.62 4.96
CA LEU A 396 -14.50 -21.01 5.33
C LEU A 396 -14.71 -21.93 4.12
N GLU A 397 -15.43 -21.45 3.09
CA GLU A 397 -15.72 -22.21 1.88
C GLU A 397 -14.47 -22.52 1.05
N TYR A 398 -13.61 -21.50 0.82
CA TYR A 398 -12.49 -21.66 -0.12
C TYR A 398 -11.14 -21.89 0.54
N PHE A 399 -11.00 -21.52 1.81
CA PHE A 399 -9.75 -21.71 2.55
C PHE A 399 -9.87 -22.75 3.68
N ASN A 400 -11.08 -23.16 4.11
CA ASN A 400 -11.35 -23.97 5.31
C ASN A 400 -10.85 -23.33 6.63
N GLU A 401 -10.68 -22.01 6.64
CA GLU A 401 -10.20 -21.24 7.78
C GLU A 401 -11.07 -19.99 7.94
N GLN A 402 -11.23 -19.53 9.18
CA GLN A 402 -11.88 -18.24 9.43
C GLN A 402 -11.06 -17.11 8.84
N ASP A 403 -11.74 -16.09 8.35
CA ASP A 403 -11.12 -14.82 7.93
C ASP A 403 -10.34 -14.17 9.07
N CYS A 404 -9.44 -13.31 8.73
CA CYS A 404 -8.78 -12.43 9.71
C CYS A 404 -8.59 -11.03 9.12
N SER A 405 -8.72 -10.03 10.00
CA SER A 405 -8.46 -8.64 9.66
C SER A 405 -7.10 -8.22 10.18
N MET A 406 -6.46 -7.29 9.47
CA MET A 406 -5.20 -6.67 9.88
C MET A 406 -5.23 -5.17 9.66
N SER A 407 -4.35 -4.48 10.37
CA SER A 407 -3.99 -3.09 10.13
C SER A 407 -2.60 -3.04 9.52
N GLU A 408 -2.34 -2.11 8.62
CA GLU A 408 -1.05 -1.98 7.97
C GLU A 408 -0.34 -0.67 8.33
N GLY A 409 1.00 -0.73 8.26
CA GLY A 409 1.86 0.41 8.53
C GLY A 409 2.09 1.32 7.31
N GLY A 410 1.70 0.86 6.14
CA GLY A 410 1.78 1.60 4.87
C GLY A 410 0.67 2.64 4.71
N THR A 411 0.77 3.42 3.64
CA THR A 411 -0.22 4.45 3.29
C THR A 411 -0.64 4.20 1.85
N ILE A 412 -1.95 4.10 1.62
CA ILE A 412 -2.56 4.05 0.28
C ILE A 412 -3.43 5.30 0.17
N PRO A 413 -2.96 6.37 -0.50
CA PRO A 413 -3.66 7.66 -0.54
C PRO A 413 -5.09 7.57 -1.08
N PHE A 414 -5.32 6.69 -2.04
CA PHE A 414 -6.63 6.42 -2.61
C PHE A 414 -7.69 6.04 -1.56
N MET A 415 -7.32 5.24 -0.57
CA MET A 415 -8.27 4.78 0.45
C MET A 415 -8.74 5.91 1.36
N ALA A 416 -7.85 6.83 1.73
CA ALA A 416 -8.23 8.03 2.49
C ALA A 416 -9.23 8.87 1.71
N MET A 417 -8.96 9.14 0.43
CA MET A 417 -9.84 9.92 -0.45
C MET A 417 -11.22 9.25 -0.64
N LEU A 418 -11.27 7.93 -0.86
CA LEU A 418 -12.54 7.22 -1.00
C LEU A 418 -13.33 7.20 0.31
N GLY A 419 -12.66 7.02 1.44
CA GLY A 419 -13.31 7.05 2.75
C GLY A 419 -13.97 8.39 3.06
N GLU A 420 -13.32 9.50 2.69
CA GLU A 420 -13.89 10.84 2.81
C GLU A 420 -15.05 11.07 1.83
N LYS A 421 -14.89 10.65 0.57
CA LYS A 421 -15.90 10.87 -0.48
C LYS A 421 -17.13 9.99 -0.30
N TYR A 422 -16.98 8.77 0.21
CA TYR A 422 -18.04 7.77 0.38
C TYR A 422 -18.12 7.24 1.82
N PRO A 423 -18.44 8.09 2.81
CA PRO A 423 -18.37 7.71 4.24
C PRO A 423 -19.38 6.63 4.65
N ASN A 424 -20.38 6.35 3.82
CA ASN A 424 -21.39 5.32 4.07
C ASN A 424 -21.09 3.99 3.33
N ALA A 425 -20.08 3.95 2.47
CA ALA A 425 -19.70 2.74 1.77
C ALA A 425 -19.05 1.75 2.73
N GLN A 426 -19.23 0.45 2.47
CA GLN A 426 -18.43 -0.61 3.08
C GLN A 426 -17.15 -0.82 2.26
N PHE A 427 -16.12 -1.37 2.89
CA PHE A 427 -14.81 -1.55 2.25
C PHE A 427 -14.30 -2.97 2.46
N ILE A 428 -13.79 -3.57 1.38
CA ILE A 428 -12.96 -4.78 1.37
C ILE A 428 -11.62 -4.39 0.77
N ILE A 429 -10.63 -4.17 1.61
CA ILE A 429 -9.26 -3.98 1.17
C ILE A 429 -8.56 -5.30 1.42
N THR A 430 -8.13 -5.94 0.37
CA THR A 430 -7.53 -7.28 0.39
C THR A 430 -6.52 -7.40 -0.73
N GLY A 431 -5.74 -8.47 -0.75
CA GLY A 431 -4.77 -8.66 -1.82
C GLY A 431 -3.95 -9.92 -1.65
N VAL A 432 -2.92 -10.04 -2.45
CA VAL A 432 -2.11 -11.25 -2.59
C VAL A 432 -0.69 -11.10 -2.04
N LEU A 433 -0.36 -9.93 -1.49
CA LEU A 433 0.97 -9.63 -0.94
C LEU A 433 1.16 -10.33 0.42
N GLY A 434 1.28 -11.65 0.36
CA GLY A 434 1.48 -12.50 1.54
C GLY A 434 2.95 -12.68 1.90
N PRO A 435 3.26 -13.55 2.87
CA PRO A 435 4.62 -13.78 3.33
C PRO A 435 5.60 -14.09 2.19
N ASN A 436 6.72 -13.35 2.18
CA ASN A 436 7.81 -13.45 1.20
C ASN A 436 7.42 -13.06 -0.24
N SER A 437 6.25 -12.48 -0.50
CA SER A 437 5.89 -11.98 -1.85
C SER A 437 6.81 -10.87 -2.32
N ASN A 438 7.38 -10.12 -1.38
CA ASN A 438 8.42 -9.11 -1.57
C ASN A 438 8.04 -8.02 -2.59
N ALA A 439 6.81 -7.52 -2.52
CA ALA A 439 6.41 -6.34 -3.28
C ALA A 439 7.44 -5.21 -3.11
N HIS A 440 7.70 -4.45 -4.17
CA HIS A 440 8.74 -3.42 -4.29
C HIS A 440 10.20 -3.94 -4.18
N GLY A 441 10.43 -5.18 -3.77
CA GLY A 441 11.74 -5.80 -3.68
C GLY A 441 12.09 -6.70 -4.88
N PRO A 442 13.28 -7.31 -4.90
CA PRO A 442 13.61 -8.36 -5.86
C PRO A 442 12.89 -9.66 -5.54
N ASN A 443 12.73 -10.51 -6.54
CA ASN A 443 12.05 -11.81 -6.45
C ASN A 443 10.57 -11.71 -6.05
N GLU A 444 9.92 -10.61 -6.37
CA GLU A 444 8.46 -10.47 -6.23
C GLU A 444 7.75 -11.64 -6.90
N PHE A 445 6.72 -12.18 -6.25
CA PHE A 445 5.89 -13.23 -6.81
C PHE A 445 4.41 -13.12 -6.46
N LEU A 446 3.59 -13.57 -7.37
CA LEU A 446 2.17 -13.84 -7.17
C LEU A 446 1.97 -15.32 -6.83
N HIS A 447 1.36 -15.61 -5.66
CA HIS A 447 1.00 -16.98 -5.26
C HIS A 447 -0.31 -17.40 -5.93
N ILE A 448 -0.24 -18.15 -7.03
CA ILE A 448 -1.38 -18.47 -7.89
C ILE A 448 -2.53 -19.18 -7.15
N PRO A 449 -2.30 -20.23 -6.34
CA PRO A 449 -3.40 -20.87 -5.62
C PRO A 449 -4.14 -19.94 -4.67
N TYR A 450 -3.43 -19.01 -4.02
CA TYR A 450 -4.05 -18.02 -3.15
C TYR A 450 -4.90 -17.03 -3.94
N ALA A 451 -4.36 -16.50 -5.04
CA ALA A 451 -5.06 -15.55 -5.90
C ALA A 451 -6.37 -16.14 -6.50
N LYS A 452 -6.35 -17.42 -6.89
CA LYS A 452 -7.55 -18.14 -7.33
C LYS A 452 -8.61 -18.22 -6.21
N LYS A 453 -8.23 -18.59 -5.00
CA LYS A 453 -9.12 -18.65 -3.85
C LYS A 453 -9.67 -17.27 -3.47
N LEU A 454 -8.82 -16.24 -3.52
CA LEU A 454 -9.22 -14.85 -3.31
C LEU A 454 -10.29 -14.44 -4.34
N THR A 455 -10.09 -14.77 -5.61
CA THR A 455 -11.06 -14.51 -6.69
C THR A 455 -12.41 -15.16 -6.39
N CYS A 456 -12.42 -16.43 -5.93
CA CYS A 456 -13.63 -17.12 -5.51
C CYS A 456 -14.31 -16.41 -4.32
N CYS A 457 -13.53 -15.96 -3.33
CA CYS A 457 -14.08 -15.22 -2.19
C CYS A 457 -14.75 -13.92 -2.62
N ILE A 458 -14.11 -13.15 -3.48
CA ILE A 458 -14.66 -11.89 -4.01
C ILE A 458 -15.98 -12.16 -4.74
N ALA A 459 -16.02 -13.18 -5.62
CA ALA A 459 -17.26 -13.57 -6.30
C ALA A 459 -18.36 -13.95 -5.29
N SER A 460 -18.04 -14.76 -4.28
CA SER A 460 -19.00 -15.15 -3.23
C SER A 460 -19.55 -13.95 -2.47
N ILE A 461 -18.71 -12.99 -2.09
CA ILE A 461 -19.14 -11.79 -1.38
C ILE A 461 -20.01 -10.89 -2.26
N ILE A 462 -19.69 -10.74 -3.56
CA ILE A 462 -20.53 -10.02 -4.53
C ILE A 462 -21.90 -10.69 -4.65
N ASN A 463 -21.96 -12.03 -4.71
CA ASN A 463 -23.24 -12.76 -4.76
C ASN A 463 -24.10 -12.54 -3.51
N ASP A 464 -23.46 -12.47 -2.34
CA ASP A 464 -24.12 -12.28 -1.03
C ASP A 464 -24.36 -10.79 -0.71
N PHE A 465 -24.05 -9.88 -1.63
CA PHE A 465 -24.31 -8.45 -1.50
C PHE A 465 -25.80 -8.19 -1.30
N ASN A 466 -26.15 -7.42 -0.24
CA ASN A 466 -27.52 -7.15 0.18
C ASN A 466 -27.72 -5.67 0.60
#